data_5ce72102085fac894d4f21e23fc8052a
#
_entry.id   5ce72102085fac894d4f21e23fc8052a
#
_cell.length_a   1.000
_cell.length_b   1.000
_cell.length_c   1.000
_cell.angle_alpha   90.00
_cell.angle_beta   90.00
_cell.angle_gamma   90.00
#
_symmetry.space_group_name_H-M   'P 1'
#
loop_
_entity.id
_entity.type
_entity.pdbx_description
1 polymer ?
#
loop_
_entity_poly.entity_id
_entity_poly.type
_entity_poly.pdbx_seq_one_letter_code
_entity_poly.pdbx_strand_id
1 'polypeptide(L)'
;MFDEYNNPNMNHTSYKKPVFACGWAANAWFQLCSESIVGYHKTLGKEPVRINGIYDVYTPDIWSGANNSDYVYNYFGPDGLGYIPSTPDEAGGFDGGTGVMAMEAINEGTYIIQHRDHGWNEIWYQPQLDISDLTLLENTEEYPFMISV
;
A
#
# COMPACT_ATOMS: atom_id res chain seq x y z
N MET A 1 -13.69 -23.76 1.49
CA MET A 1 -14.06 -22.39 1.90
C MET A 1 -14.26 -22.25 3.40
N PHE A 2 -15.06 -23.08 4.09
CA PHE A 2 -15.25 -22.97 5.56
C PHE A 2 -14.03 -23.43 6.38
N ASP A 3 -13.25 -24.39 5.90
CA ASP A 3 -12.08 -24.89 6.63
C ASP A 3 -10.93 -23.87 6.67
N GLU A 4 -10.73 -23.07 5.59
CA GLU A 4 -9.72 -22.03 5.55
C GLU A 4 -10.07 -20.85 6.45
N TYR A 5 -11.34 -20.53 6.64
CA TYR A 5 -11.77 -19.49 7.57
C TYR A 5 -11.50 -19.86 9.02
N ASN A 6 -11.68 -21.12 9.38
CA ASN A 6 -11.48 -21.62 10.75
C ASN A 6 -10.03 -22.03 11.05
N ASN A 7 -9.26 -22.41 10.02
CA ASN A 7 -7.85 -22.79 10.12
C ASN A 7 -7.04 -22.20 8.95
N PRO A 8 -6.85 -20.88 8.90
CA PRO A 8 -6.08 -20.27 7.82
C PRO A 8 -4.64 -20.79 7.85
N ASN A 9 -4.13 -21.18 6.70
CA ASN A 9 -2.72 -21.53 6.56
C ASN A 9 -1.85 -20.27 6.66
N MET A 10 -1.52 -19.88 7.88
CA MET A 10 -0.73 -18.67 8.18
C MET A 10 0.67 -18.67 7.55
N ASN A 11 1.12 -19.81 7.04
CA ASN A 11 2.39 -19.94 6.30
C ASN A 11 2.19 -19.73 4.79
N HIS A 12 0.97 -19.58 4.31
CA HIS A 12 0.72 -19.30 2.91
C HIS A 12 1.34 -17.96 2.51
N THR A 13 1.87 -17.88 1.29
CA THR A 13 2.58 -16.68 0.80
C THR A 13 1.69 -15.44 0.79
N SER A 14 0.38 -15.62 0.55
CA SER A 14 -0.59 -14.52 0.58
C SER A 14 -0.63 -13.79 1.93
N TYR A 15 -0.42 -14.47 3.04
CA TYR A 15 -0.36 -13.86 4.37
C TYR A 15 0.94 -13.11 4.66
N LYS A 16 1.95 -13.23 3.80
CA LYS A 16 3.25 -12.57 3.99
C LYS A 16 3.33 -11.21 3.32
N LYS A 17 2.61 -11.02 2.23
CA LYS A 17 2.73 -9.87 1.34
C LYS A 17 1.48 -8.97 1.37
N PRO A 18 1.28 -8.14 2.41
CA PRO A 18 0.26 -7.10 2.36
C PRO A 18 0.61 -6.07 1.28
N VAL A 19 -0.39 -5.58 0.55
CA VAL A 19 -0.22 -4.62 -0.55
C VAL A 19 -0.66 -3.24 -0.12
N PHE A 20 0.16 -2.24 -0.44
CA PHE A 20 -0.10 -0.82 -0.19
C PHE A 20 -0.02 -0.06 -1.51
N ALA A 21 -1.17 0.31 -2.04
CA ALA A 21 -1.33 1.03 -3.30
C ALA A 21 -1.66 2.50 -2.98
N CYS A 22 -0.75 3.42 -3.26
CA CYS A 22 -0.89 4.82 -2.88
C CYS A 22 -0.64 5.75 -4.04
N GLY A 23 -1.43 6.81 -4.14
CA GLY A 23 -1.15 7.93 -5.01
C GLY A 23 -0.20 8.95 -4.38
N TRP A 24 0.35 9.84 -5.21
CA TRP A 24 1.27 10.89 -4.79
C TRP A 24 0.52 12.21 -4.58
N ALA A 25 -0.19 12.35 -3.49
CA ALA A 25 -0.89 13.59 -3.16
C ALA A 25 -0.12 14.41 -2.12
N ALA A 26 -0.20 15.73 -2.23
CA ALA A 26 0.40 16.67 -1.29
C ALA A 26 1.83 16.30 -0.90
N ASN A 27 2.70 16.06 -1.88
CA ASN A 27 4.10 15.69 -1.69
C ASN A 27 4.25 14.45 -0.81
N ALA A 28 3.73 13.31 -1.28
CA ALA A 28 3.82 12.03 -0.58
C ALA A 28 3.04 11.92 0.75
N TRP A 29 2.05 12.77 0.98
CA TRP A 29 1.24 12.67 2.20
C TRP A 29 0.56 11.31 2.37
N PHE A 30 0.00 10.78 1.29
CA PHE A 30 -0.67 9.47 1.32
C PHE A 30 0.33 8.35 1.60
N GLN A 31 1.50 8.39 0.97
CA GLN A 31 2.56 7.43 1.21
C GLN A 31 3.08 7.53 2.65
N LEU A 32 3.29 8.74 3.18
CA LEU A 32 3.71 8.94 4.57
C LEU A 32 2.76 8.25 5.56
N CYS A 33 1.45 8.43 5.37
CA CYS A 33 0.45 7.79 6.21
C CYS A 33 0.48 6.26 6.06
N SER A 34 0.63 5.76 4.84
CA SER A 34 0.69 4.32 4.58
C SER A 34 1.96 3.68 5.14
N GLU A 35 3.10 4.38 5.12
CA GLU A 35 4.36 3.88 5.68
C GLU A 35 4.27 3.57 7.17
N SER A 36 3.44 4.27 7.93
CA SER A 36 3.21 3.92 9.34
C SER A 36 2.63 2.51 9.49
N ILE A 37 1.74 2.09 8.57
CA ILE A 37 1.13 0.76 8.55
C ILE A 37 2.11 -0.26 7.95
N VAL A 38 2.83 0.11 6.90
CA VAL A 38 3.89 -0.70 6.29
C VAL A 38 4.93 -1.10 7.35
N GLY A 39 5.43 -0.11 8.10
CA GLY A 39 6.40 -0.35 9.17
C GLY A 39 5.87 -1.28 10.25
N TYR A 40 4.60 -1.10 10.66
CA TYR A 40 3.97 -2.02 11.60
C TYR A 40 3.93 -3.45 11.06
N HIS A 41 3.54 -3.66 9.81
CA HIS A 41 3.54 -4.99 9.19
C HIS A 41 4.93 -5.61 9.15
N LYS A 42 5.99 -4.82 8.92
CA LYS A 42 7.38 -5.30 9.01
C LYS A 42 7.73 -5.81 10.40
N THR A 43 7.24 -5.18 11.46
CA THR A 43 7.48 -5.67 12.84
C THR A 43 6.81 -7.02 13.11
N LEU A 44 5.79 -7.37 12.33
CA LEU A 44 5.12 -8.67 12.36
C LEU A 44 5.79 -9.72 11.43
N GLY A 45 6.95 -9.41 10.86
CA GLY A 45 7.66 -10.29 9.94
C GLY A 45 7.01 -10.41 8.56
N LYS A 46 6.19 -9.42 8.18
CA LYS A 46 5.59 -9.36 6.84
C LYS A 46 6.52 -8.68 5.84
N GLU A 47 6.25 -8.91 4.57
CA GLU A 47 6.97 -8.37 3.42
C GLU A 47 6.06 -7.45 2.60
N PRO A 48 5.77 -6.22 3.07
CA PRO A 48 4.83 -5.33 2.42
C PRO A 48 5.26 -4.96 1.00
N VAL A 49 4.33 -5.06 0.06
CA VAL A 49 4.50 -4.63 -1.33
C VAL A 49 3.97 -3.20 -1.47
N ARG A 50 4.80 -2.29 -1.98
CA ARG A 50 4.44 -0.91 -2.25
C ARG A 50 4.19 -0.70 -3.74
N ILE A 51 3.07 -0.07 -4.05
CA ILE A 51 2.69 0.29 -5.42
C ILE A 51 2.31 1.77 -5.39
N ASN A 52 3.31 2.64 -5.54
CA ASN A 52 3.14 4.08 -5.42
C ASN A 52 3.02 4.75 -6.79
N GLY A 53 1.83 5.23 -7.13
CA GLY A 53 1.58 6.03 -8.31
C GLY A 53 2.15 7.45 -8.14
N ILE A 54 2.93 7.92 -9.12
CA ILE A 54 3.50 9.29 -9.13
C ILE A 54 2.78 10.08 -10.20
N TYR A 55 2.04 11.11 -9.81
CA TYR A 55 1.34 12.02 -10.72
C TYR A 55 1.62 13.51 -10.44
N ASP A 56 2.52 13.76 -9.50
CA ASP A 56 3.00 15.08 -9.12
C ASP A 56 4.54 15.05 -9.03
N VAL A 57 5.15 16.15 -8.63
CA VAL A 57 6.60 16.23 -8.51
C VAL A 57 7.11 15.30 -7.43
N TYR A 58 7.95 14.35 -7.82
CA TYR A 58 8.63 13.45 -6.87
C TYR A 58 9.74 14.20 -6.13
N THR A 59 9.66 14.18 -4.81
CA THR A 59 10.66 14.74 -3.91
C THR A 59 11.29 13.62 -3.08
N PRO A 60 12.41 13.01 -3.54
CA PRO A 60 12.97 11.81 -2.92
C PRO A 60 13.47 12.02 -1.50
N ASP A 61 13.91 13.22 -1.18
CA ASP A 61 14.62 13.54 0.06
C ASP A 61 13.70 14.04 1.18
N ILE A 62 12.44 14.36 0.88
CA ILE A 62 11.57 15.06 1.81
C ILE A 62 10.18 14.44 1.85
N TRP A 63 9.75 14.02 3.03
CA TRP A 63 8.36 13.70 3.28
C TRP A 63 7.48 14.93 3.23
N SER A 64 6.18 14.71 3.10
CA SER A 64 5.17 15.75 2.96
C SER A 64 5.31 16.87 4.00
N GLY A 65 5.18 18.11 3.54
CA GLY A 65 4.97 19.28 4.39
C GLY A 65 3.49 19.64 4.60
N ALA A 66 2.56 18.74 4.27
CA ALA A 66 1.13 18.96 4.51
C ALA A 66 0.82 19.11 6.00
N ASN A 67 -0.32 19.72 6.31
CA ASN A 67 -0.76 19.88 7.70
C ASN A 67 -0.76 18.54 8.45
N ASN A 68 -0.20 18.56 9.66
CA ASN A 68 -0.07 17.41 10.54
C ASN A 68 0.92 16.30 10.09
N SER A 69 1.64 16.45 8.98
CA SER A 69 2.67 15.50 8.58
C SER A 69 3.75 15.33 9.65
N ASP A 70 4.15 16.43 10.30
CA ASP A 70 5.13 16.42 11.37
C ASP A 70 4.71 15.55 12.55
N TYR A 71 3.43 15.53 12.90
CA TYR A 71 2.93 14.67 13.98
C TYR A 71 3.07 13.19 13.64
N VAL A 72 2.71 12.81 12.38
CA VAL A 72 2.84 11.44 11.90
C VAL A 72 4.30 11.05 11.84
N TYR A 73 5.14 11.89 11.24
CA TYR A 73 6.56 11.61 11.08
C TYR A 73 7.31 11.56 12.41
N ASN A 74 7.06 12.51 13.33
CA ASN A 74 7.72 12.50 14.64
C ASN A 74 7.34 11.29 15.49
N TYR A 75 6.12 10.78 15.36
CA TYR A 75 5.69 9.63 16.14
C TYR A 75 6.10 8.29 15.53
N PHE A 76 5.97 8.15 14.19
CA PHE A 76 6.23 6.89 13.50
C PHE A 76 7.58 6.85 12.77
N GLY A 77 8.28 7.95 12.66
CA GLY A 77 9.56 8.08 11.97
C GLY A 77 10.74 7.53 12.77
N PRO A 78 11.97 7.80 12.30
CA PRO A 78 13.20 7.21 12.86
C PRO A 78 13.42 7.50 14.34
N ASP A 79 13.08 8.69 14.78
CA ASP A 79 13.23 9.12 16.19
C ASP A 79 12.05 8.68 17.08
N GLY A 80 10.99 8.10 16.48
CA GLY A 80 9.82 7.58 17.17
C GLY A 80 9.79 6.04 17.16
N LEU A 81 8.75 5.47 16.51
CA LEU A 81 8.59 4.01 16.43
C LEU A 81 9.46 3.35 15.34
N GLY A 82 10.10 4.12 14.46
CA GLY A 82 10.93 3.62 13.38
C GLY A 82 10.16 2.90 12.28
N TYR A 83 8.88 3.17 12.11
CA TYR A 83 8.04 2.55 11.07
C TYR A 83 8.23 3.25 9.72
N ILE A 84 8.35 4.58 9.74
CA ILE A 84 8.54 5.40 8.56
C ILE A 84 10.04 5.65 8.39
N PRO A 85 10.63 5.36 7.21
CA PRO A 85 12.04 5.66 6.93
C PRO A 85 12.28 7.17 6.90
N SER A 86 13.56 7.58 6.92
CA SER A 86 13.95 9.00 6.99
C SER A 86 13.48 9.79 5.77
N THR A 87 13.47 9.15 4.60
CA THR A 87 13.08 9.78 3.34
C THR A 87 12.18 8.88 2.52
N PRO A 88 11.41 9.43 1.55
CA PRO A 88 10.67 8.63 0.59
C PRO A 88 11.57 7.67 -0.21
N ASP A 89 12.78 8.10 -0.57
CA ASP A 89 13.73 7.28 -1.33
C ASP A 89 14.16 6.02 -0.57
N GLU A 90 14.40 6.13 0.72
CA GLU A 90 14.70 4.99 1.59
C GLU A 90 13.53 4.00 1.71
N ALA A 91 12.30 4.46 1.54
CA ALA A 91 11.14 3.58 1.51
C ALA A 91 11.13 2.69 0.27
N GLY A 92 11.59 3.22 -0.85
CA GLY A 92 11.51 2.58 -2.16
C GLY A 92 10.07 2.51 -2.71
N GLY A 93 9.92 1.93 -3.90
CA GLY A 93 8.62 1.73 -4.51
C GLY A 93 8.01 2.98 -5.14
N PHE A 94 8.86 3.96 -5.51
CA PHE A 94 8.44 5.21 -6.19
C PHE A 94 8.79 5.25 -7.68
N ASP A 95 8.89 4.12 -8.29
CA ASP A 95 9.24 3.92 -9.70
C ASP A 95 8.02 3.91 -10.64
N GLY A 96 6.89 4.43 -10.20
CA GLY A 96 5.68 4.61 -10.98
C GLY A 96 4.74 3.40 -10.90
N GLY A 97 4.18 3.17 -9.72
CA GLY A 97 3.17 2.13 -9.50
C GLY A 97 1.95 2.29 -10.41
N THR A 98 1.49 1.18 -10.96
CA THR A 98 0.37 1.13 -11.91
C THR A 98 -0.73 0.20 -11.42
N GLY A 99 -1.95 0.35 -11.98
CA GLY A 99 -3.05 -0.59 -11.74
C GLY A 99 -2.71 -2.02 -12.15
N VAL A 100 -1.91 -2.19 -13.20
CA VAL A 100 -1.43 -3.52 -13.62
C VAL A 100 -0.63 -4.18 -12.50
N MET A 101 0.30 -3.46 -11.87
CA MET A 101 1.06 -3.97 -10.72
C MET A 101 0.14 -4.33 -9.54
N ALA A 102 -0.94 -3.57 -9.33
CA ALA A 102 -1.92 -3.89 -8.30
C ALA A 102 -2.68 -5.19 -8.63
N MET A 103 -3.10 -5.37 -9.88
CA MET A 103 -3.75 -6.62 -10.34
C MET A 103 -2.81 -7.82 -10.24
N GLU A 104 -1.55 -7.67 -10.66
CA GLU A 104 -0.53 -8.71 -10.53
C GLU A 104 -0.35 -9.14 -9.06
N ALA A 105 -0.24 -8.17 -8.15
CA ALA A 105 -0.11 -8.45 -6.72
C ALA A 105 -1.37 -9.14 -6.14
N ILE A 106 -2.57 -8.82 -6.64
CA ILE A 106 -3.81 -9.51 -6.28
C ILE A 106 -3.77 -10.96 -6.78
N ASN A 107 -3.39 -11.16 -8.03
CA ASN A 107 -3.34 -12.49 -8.66
C ASN A 107 -2.23 -13.38 -8.05
N GLU A 108 -1.12 -12.80 -7.60
CA GLU A 108 -0.08 -13.52 -6.84
C GLU A 108 -0.55 -13.96 -5.45
N GLY A 109 -1.63 -13.39 -4.96
CA GLY A 109 -2.20 -13.64 -3.64
C GLY A 109 -1.73 -12.65 -2.57
N THR A 110 -2.68 -11.97 -1.99
CA THR A 110 -2.50 -11.11 -0.81
C THR A 110 -3.73 -11.21 0.08
N TYR A 111 -3.55 -11.06 1.39
CA TYR A 111 -4.67 -11.09 2.33
C TYR A 111 -5.28 -9.70 2.57
N ILE A 112 -4.53 -8.65 2.31
CA ILE A 112 -5.00 -7.27 2.50
C ILE A 112 -4.39 -6.34 1.46
N ILE A 113 -5.22 -5.44 0.96
CA ILE A 113 -4.82 -4.32 0.13
C ILE A 113 -5.30 -3.04 0.79
N GLN A 114 -4.40 -2.12 1.02
CA GLN A 114 -4.74 -0.75 1.36
C GLN A 114 -4.53 0.12 0.13
N HIS A 115 -5.59 0.75 -0.33
CA HIS A 115 -5.51 1.85 -1.29
C HIS A 115 -5.67 3.18 -0.56
N ARG A 116 -4.81 4.14 -0.89
CA ARG A 116 -4.90 5.50 -0.36
C ARG A 116 -4.60 6.52 -1.44
N ASP A 117 -5.64 7.06 -1.99
CA ASP A 117 -5.66 8.17 -2.95
C ASP A 117 -7.12 8.56 -3.21
N HIS A 118 -7.31 9.58 -4.05
CA HIS A 118 -8.61 9.91 -4.58
C HIS A 118 -9.20 8.74 -5.37
N GLY A 119 -10.50 8.63 -5.36
CA GLY A 119 -11.25 7.66 -6.13
C GLY A 119 -12.59 8.24 -6.62
N TRP A 120 -13.24 7.52 -7.51
CA TRP A 120 -14.59 7.79 -7.98
C TRP A 120 -15.40 6.49 -7.93
N ASN A 121 -16.64 6.53 -8.34
CA ASN A 121 -17.54 5.37 -8.23
C ASN A 121 -16.99 4.07 -8.83
N GLU A 122 -16.17 4.15 -9.87
CA GLU A 122 -15.72 3.03 -10.67
C GLU A 122 -14.19 2.96 -10.83
N ILE A 123 -13.44 3.85 -10.15
CA ILE A 123 -12.00 3.97 -10.38
C ILE A 123 -11.24 4.42 -9.13
N TRP A 124 -10.07 3.83 -8.90
CA TRP A 124 -8.98 4.42 -8.13
C TRP A 124 -8.17 5.37 -9.01
N TYR A 125 -7.80 6.53 -8.48
CA TYR A 125 -7.08 7.51 -9.27
C TYR A 125 -5.62 7.11 -9.49
N GLN A 126 -4.90 6.77 -8.41
CA GLN A 126 -3.51 6.31 -8.48
C GLN A 126 -3.21 5.31 -7.35
N PRO A 127 -2.57 4.19 -7.66
CA PRO A 127 -2.40 3.69 -9.04
C PRO A 127 -3.77 3.48 -9.69
N GLN A 128 -3.89 3.83 -10.97
CA GLN A 128 -5.17 3.78 -11.64
C GLN A 128 -5.66 2.34 -11.80
N LEU A 129 -6.82 2.06 -11.23
CA LEU A 129 -7.50 0.77 -11.34
C LEU A 129 -8.99 1.03 -11.47
N ASP A 130 -9.62 0.57 -12.53
CA ASP A 130 -11.04 0.75 -12.77
C ASP A 130 -11.82 -0.57 -12.69
N ILE A 131 -13.16 -0.47 -12.70
CA ILE A 131 -14.03 -1.63 -12.56
C ILE A 131 -13.87 -2.64 -13.71
N SER A 132 -13.44 -2.19 -14.89
CA SER A 132 -13.20 -3.08 -16.03
C SER A 132 -11.96 -3.95 -15.80
N ASP A 133 -10.96 -3.43 -15.11
CA ASP A 133 -9.73 -4.15 -14.77
C ASP A 133 -10.02 -5.34 -13.84
N LEU A 134 -11.06 -5.24 -12.99
CA LEU A 134 -11.44 -6.33 -12.09
C LEU A 134 -11.86 -7.61 -12.84
N THR A 135 -12.27 -7.47 -14.09
CA THR A 135 -12.60 -8.64 -14.93
C THR A 135 -11.37 -9.46 -15.36
N LEU A 136 -10.18 -8.89 -15.18
CA LEU A 136 -8.89 -9.50 -15.50
C LEU A 136 -8.24 -10.19 -14.28
N LEU A 137 -8.90 -10.14 -13.12
CA LEU A 137 -8.42 -10.84 -11.94
C LEU A 137 -8.64 -12.33 -12.05
N GLU A 138 -7.61 -13.10 -11.70
CA GLU A 138 -7.56 -14.55 -11.78
C GLU A 138 -7.55 -15.25 -10.42
N ASN A 139 -7.57 -14.48 -9.32
CA ASN A 139 -7.51 -14.96 -7.94
C ASN A 139 -8.84 -15.58 -7.47
N THR A 140 -9.22 -16.70 -8.04
CA THR A 140 -10.56 -17.33 -7.87
C THR A 140 -10.82 -17.91 -6.47
N GLU A 141 -9.79 -18.09 -5.64
CA GLU A 141 -9.91 -18.75 -4.33
C GLU A 141 -9.36 -17.90 -3.17
N GLU A 142 -8.57 -16.87 -3.46
CA GLU A 142 -7.93 -16.02 -2.44
C GLU A 142 -8.39 -14.56 -2.61
N TYR A 143 -9.35 -14.15 -1.78
CA TYR A 143 -9.90 -12.80 -1.84
C TYR A 143 -9.26 -11.91 -0.76
N PRO A 144 -8.54 -10.85 -1.14
CA PRO A 144 -7.98 -9.92 -0.16
C PRO A 144 -9.08 -9.11 0.52
N PHE A 145 -8.84 -8.75 1.77
CA PHE A 145 -9.60 -7.68 2.41
C PHE A 145 -9.09 -6.33 1.87
N MET A 146 -9.99 -5.51 1.35
CA MET A 146 -9.64 -4.24 0.72
C MET A 146 -10.08 -3.06 1.57
N ILE A 147 -9.15 -2.15 1.84
CA ILE A 147 -9.39 -0.87 2.51
C ILE A 147 -9.04 0.23 1.52
N SER A 148 -10.02 1.02 1.11
CA SER A 148 -9.80 2.22 0.28
C SER A 148 -10.17 3.48 1.07
N VAL A 149 -9.26 4.46 1.14
CA VAL A 149 -9.38 5.67 1.96
C VAL A 149 -8.98 6.90 1.17
#